data_784024e42fa5124ed4739467337f35f1
#
_entry.id   784024e42fa5124ed4739467337f35f1
#
_cell.length_a   1.000
_cell.length_b   1.000
_cell.length_c   1.000
_cell.angle_alpha   90.00
_cell.angle_beta   90.00
_cell.angle_gamma   90.00
#
_symmetry.space_group_name_H-M   'P 1'
#
loop_
_entity.id
_entity.type
_entity.pdbx_description
1 polymer ?
#
loop_
_entity_poly.entity_id
_entity_poly.type
_entity_poly.pdbx_seq_one_letter_code
_entity_poly.pdbx_strand_id
1 'polypeptide(L)'
;SVKLTNSMKNALNLMKELGVFSLPVVKNKKLEGLITITDIATSYMEVVDNHMLEEAETTYKQIAETLEGRIVCTNHNRPCVSGKVITAVATPDIIEESIETGDIVILGNRYEAQLCAIEMGAGCLVICEKAPVSITISRLATECGCTIISSPHDALTVSRLIFQSVPIGHVMKKDSLVTFRLDDFVDDIRKVMAEKRHREIPILDKHGNY
;
A
#
# COMPACT_ATOMS: atom_id res chain seq x y z
N SER A 1 -9.00 14.88 6.20
CA SER A 1 -8.91 14.43 4.80
C SER A 1 -7.57 13.77 4.51
N VAL A 2 -7.55 12.94 3.49
CA VAL A 2 -6.37 12.21 3.01
C VAL A 2 -6.16 12.43 1.52
N LYS A 3 -4.94 12.14 1.04
CA LYS A 3 -4.60 12.24 -0.39
C LYS A 3 -4.75 10.87 -1.06
N LEU A 4 -5.00 10.87 -2.37
CA LEU A 4 -5.08 9.65 -3.20
C LEU A 4 -3.89 8.70 -3.01
N THR A 5 -2.71 9.25 -2.78
CA THR A 5 -1.44 8.52 -2.63
C THR A 5 -1.16 8.01 -1.22
N ASN A 6 -2.01 8.35 -0.22
CA ASN A 6 -1.86 7.78 1.11
C ASN A 6 -2.10 6.26 1.07
N SER A 7 -1.33 5.50 1.85
CA SER A 7 -1.55 4.05 1.98
C SER A 7 -2.80 3.73 2.79
N MET A 8 -3.36 2.54 2.61
CA MET A 8 -4.46 2.03 3.44
C MET A 8 -4.07 2.02 4.93
N LYS A 9 -2.82 1.69 5.28
CA LYS A 9 -2.32 1.75 6.66
C LYS A 9 -2.43 3.17 7.24
N ASN A 10 -2.03 4.18 6.47
CA ASN A 10 -2.13 5.57 6.92
C ASN A 10 -3.59 6.01 7.13
N ALA A 11 -4.49 5.62 6.22
CA ALA A 11 -5.91 5.91 6.37
C ALA A 11 -6.50 5.25 7.63
N LEU A 12 -6.20 3.95 7.87
CA LEU A 12 -6.64 3.24 9.08
C LEU A 12 -6.14 3.89 10.37
N ASN A 13 -4.87 4.27 10.42
CA ASN A 13 -4.30 4.95 11.58
C ASN A 13 -5.02 6.27 11.85
N LEU A 14 -5.26 7.08 10.81
CA LEU A 14 -5.94 8.36 10.94
C LEU A 14 -7.42 8.18 11.36
N MET A 15 -8.13 7.18 10.83
CA MET A 15 -9.48 6.84 11.27
C MET A 15 -9.51 6.50 12.76
N LYS A 16 -8.54 5.71 13.22
CA LYS A 16 -8.41 5.32 14.63
C LYS A 16 -8.11 6.52 15.51
N GLU A 17 -7.19 7.39 15.12
CA GLU A 17 -6.82 8.60 15.87
C GLU A 17 -7.99 9.58 16.02
N LEU A 18 -8.75 9.78 14.94
CA LEU A 18 -9.88 10.72 14.92
C LEU A 18 -11.21 10.12 15.42
N GLY A 19 -11.27 8.80 15.64
CA GLY A 19 -12.51 8.11 16.02
C GLY A 19 -13.59 8.13 14.94
N VAL A 20 -13.20 8.17 13.65
CA VAL A 20 -14.11 8.22 12.50
C VAL A 20 -14.05 6.92 11.69
N PHE A 21 -15.10 6.63 10.93
CA PHE A 21 -15.22 5.41 10.12
C PHE A 21 -15.04 5.66 8.62
N SER A 22 -14.95 6.92 8.23
CA SER A 22 -14.70 7.32 6.85
C SER A 22 -13.77 8.53 6.79
N LEU A 23 -13.06 8.67 5.66
CA LEU A 23 -12.22 9.83 5.39
C LEU A 23 -12.47 10.34 3.97
N PRO A 24 -12.69 11.64 3.79
CA PRO A 24 -12.73 12.24 2.47
C PRO A 24 -11.34 12.24 1.84
N VAL A 25 -11.28 11.81 0.59
CA VAL A 25 -10.08 11.83 -0.24
C VAL A 25 -10.10 13.08 -1.09
N VAL A 26 -9.08 13.93 -0.93
CA VAL A 26 -9.07 15.28 -1.49
C VAL A 26 -7.84 15.51 -2.36
N LYS A 27 -8.05 16.13 -3.53
CA LYS A 27 -7.00 16.62 -4.41
C LYS A 27 -7.27 18.08 -4.76
N ASN A 28 -6.31 18.96 -4.52
CA ASN A 28 -6.44 20.40 -4.80
C ASN A 28 -7.71 21.02 -4.20
N LYS A 29 -8.03 20.69 -2.94
CA LYS A 29 -9.25 21.08 -2.20
C LYS A 29 -10.55 20.49 -2.73
N LYS A 30 -10.56 19.73 -3.80
CA LYS A 30 -11.75 19.06 -4.31
C LYS A 30 -11.87 17.64 -3.79
N LEU A 31 -13.10 17.24 -3.50
CA LEU A 31 -13.42 15.88 -3.08
C LEU A 31 -13.32 14.95 -4.30
N GLU A 32 -12.41 13.99 -4.24
CA GLU A 32 -12.19 12.97 -5.28
C GLU A 32 -12.89 11.65 -4.95
N GLY A 33 -13.12 11.40 -3.66
CA GLY A 33 -13.73 10.16 -3.21
C GLY A 33 -13.90 10.09 -1.70
N LEU A 34 -14.43 8.97 -1.26
CA LEU A 34 -14.58 8.63 0.15
C LEU A 34 -13.98 7.24 0.39
N ILE A 35 -13.13 7.10 1.40
CA ILE A 35 -12.63 5.81 1.87
C ILE A 35 -13.25 5.49 3.22
N THR A 36 -13.82 4.29 3.34
CA THR A 36 -14.41 3.82 4.59
C THR A 36 -13.66 2.60 5.13
N ILE A 37 -13.84 2.29 6.42
CA ILE A 37 -13.33 1.05 7.01
C ILE A 37 -13.86 -0.17 6.25
N THR A 38 -15.11 -0.13 5.78
CA THR A 38 -15.71 -1.22 5.02
C THR A 38 -14.99 -1.43 3.68
N ASP A 39 -14.64 -0.37 2.95
CA ASP A 39 -13.92 -0.49 1.69
C ASP A 39 -12.55 -1.15 1.90
N ILE A 40 -11.84 -0.75 2.95
CA ILE A 40 -10.56 -1.36 3.32
C ILE A 40 -10.76 -2.83 3.75
N ALA A 41 -11.76 -3.11 4.59
CA ALA A 41 -12.04 -4.48 5.02
C ALA A 41 -12.40 -5.39 3.83
N THR A 42 -13.21 -4.91 2.89
CA THR A 42 -13.57 -5.65 1.68
C THR A 42 -12.34 -5.98 0.84
N SER A 43 -11.43 -5.04 0.65
CA SER A 43 -10.19 -5.27 -0.10
C SER A 43 -9.27 -6.34 0.54
N TYR A 44 -9.41 -6.58 1.86
CA TYR A 44 -8.72 -7.69 2.54
C TYR A 44 -9.46 -9.02 2.48
N MET A 45 -10.78 -9.00 2.29
CA MET A 45 -11.60 -10.20 2.23
C MET A 45 -11.63 -10.81 0.82
N GLU A 46 -11.40 -9.99 -0.19
CA GLU A 46 -11.15 -10.48 -1.54
C GLU A 46 -9.86 -11.30 -1.55
N VAL A 47 -9.83 -12.36 -2.36
CA VAL A 47 -8.61 -13.17 -2.51
C VAL A 47 -7.47 -12.23 -2.85
N VAL A 48 -6.44 -12.20 -2.00
CA VAL A 48 -5.30 -11.31 -2.21
C VAL A 48 -4.67 -11.66 -3.55
N ASP A 49 -4.92 -10.83 -4.54
CA ASP A 49 -4.21 -10.91 -5.80
C ASP A 49 -2.79 -10.44 -5.56
N ASN A 50 -1.82 -11.33 -5.80
CA ASN A 50 -0.40 -11.02 -5.63
C ASN A 50 0.07 -9.88 -6.54
N HIS A 51 -0.71 -9.50 -7.56
CA HIS A 51 -0.48 -8.37 -8.46
C HIS A 51 -1.13 -7.05 -7.99
N MET A 52 -1.90 -7.04 -6.92
CA MET A 52 -2.61 -5.84 -6.41
C MET A 52 -1.69 -4.62 -6.21
N LEU A 53 -0.45 -4.85 -5.79
CA LEU A 53 0.53 -3.78 -5.60
C LEU A 53 0.98 -3.15 -6.93
N GLU A 54 1.12 -3.96 -7.97
CA GLU A 54 1.45 -3.54 -9.33
C GLU A 54 0.28 -2.76 -9.95
N GLU A 55 -0.93 -3.32 -9.91
CA GLU A 55 -2.14 -2.69 -10.45
C GLU A 55 -2.45 -1.34 -9.80
N ALA A 56 -2.14 -1.21 -8.51
CA ALA A 56 -2.30 0.03 -7.76
C ALA A 56 -1.14 1.02 -7.95
N GLU A 57 -0.15 0.71 -8.79
CA GLU A 57 1.07 1.51 -9.00
C GLU A 57 1.78 1.84 -7.66
N THR A 58 1.78 0.89 -6.71
CA THR A 58 2.37 1.07 -5.39
C THR A 58 3.87 1.29 -5.50
N THR A 59 4.39 2.30 -4.83
CA THR A 59 5.83 2.60 -4.83
C THR A 59 6.58 1.82 -3.76
N TYR A 60 7.86 1.51 -4.00
CA TYR A 60 8.72 0.90 -2.98
C TYR A 60 8.87 1.78 -1.73
N LYS A 61 8.74 3.09 -1.88
CA LYS A 61 8.73 4.03 -0.75
C LYS A 61 7.51 3.80 0.15
N GLN A 62 6.31 3.67 -0.43
CA GLN A 62 5.08 3.36 0.33
C GLN A 62 5.17 2.01 1.05
N ILE A 63 5.79 1.02 0.40
CA ILE A 63 6.05 -0.28 1.03
C ILE A 63 6.99 -0.11 2.23
N ALA A 64 8.11 0.58 2.07
CA ALA A 64 9.06 0.81 3.16
C ALA A 64 8.42 1.53 4.35
N GLU A 65 7.63 2.60 4.09
CA GLU A 65 6.89 3.33 5.13
C GLU A 65 5.87 2.43 5.84
N THR A 66 5.12 1.63 5.09
CA THR A 66 4.12 0.71 5.64
C THR A 66 4.73 -0.37 6.52
N LEU A 67 5.87 -0.91 6.10
CA LEU A 67 6.62 -1.93 6.83
C LEU A 67 7.52 -1.37 7.94
N GLU A 68 7.45 -0.06 8.21
CA GLU A 68 8.33 0.64 9.18
C GLU A 68 9.81 0.37 8.88
N GLY A 69 10.10 0.16 7.61
CA GLY A 69 11.38 -0.25 7.09
C GLY A 69 12.23 0.90 6.57
N ARG A 70 13.44 0.56 6.19
CA ARG A 70 14.41 1.47 5.58
C ARG A 70 14.81 0.96 4.20
N ILE A 71 14.82 1.84 3.20
CA ILE A 71 15.39 1.55 1.90
C ILE A 71 16.92 1.53 2.04
N VAL A 72 17.54 0.41 1.71
CA VAL A 72 19.00 0.20 1.72
C VAL A 72 19.61 0.67 0.40
N CYS A 73 19.03 0.25 -0.72
CA CYS A 73 19.33 0.74 -2.05
C CYS A 73 18.06 0.74 -2.90
N THR A 74 18.01 1.55 -3.96
CA THR A 74 16.83 1.68 -4.80
C THR A 74 17.19 1.95 -6.25
N ASN A 75 16.32 1.46 -7.14
CA ASN A 75 16.35 1.83 -8.55
C ASN A 75 15.46 3.07 -8.77
N HIS A 76 16.07 4.23 -8.94
CA HIS A 76 15.34 5.47 -9.17
C HIS A 76 14.55 5.50 -10.48
N ASN A 77 14.89 4.65 -11.46
CA ASN A 77 14.21 4.57 -12.75
C ASN A 77 12.94 3.70 -12.70
N ARG A 78 12.77 2.89 -11.64
CA ARG A 78 11.61 2.02 -11.43
C ARG A 78 11.11 2.16 -9.99
N PRO A 79 10.42 3.25 -9.65
CA PRO A 79 9.97 3.50 -8.28
C PRO A 79 8.76 2.66 -7.86
N CYS A 80 8.02 2.11 -8.84
CA CYS A 80 6.80 1.34 -8.60
C CYS A 80 7.03 -0.16 -8.72
N VAL A 81 6.18 -0.92 -8.08
CA VAL A 81 6.10 -2.38 -8.17
C VAL A 81 5.74 -2.78 -9.60
N SER A 82 6.37 -3.84 -10.10
CA SER A 82 6.14 -4.38 -11.45
C SER A 82 6.01 -5.91 -11.48
N GLY A 83 5.69 -6.53 -10.37
CA GLY A 83 5.52 -7.97 -10.24
C GLY A 83 4.76 -8.37 -8.98
N LYS A 84 4.64 -9.67 -8.75
CA LYS A 84 3.91 -10.26 -7.62
C LYS A 84 4.76 -10.29 -6.35
N VAL A 85 4.10 -10.57 -5.23
CA VAL A 85 4.75 -10.77 -3.93
C VAL A 85 5.00 -12.25 -3.69
N ILE A 86 6.25 -12.61 -3.41
CA ILE A 86 6.68 -13.99 -3.11
C ILE A 86 7.33 -14.02 -1.74
N THR A 87 6.99 -15.02 -0.94
CA THR A 87 7.69 -15.29 0.33
C THR A 87 8.66 -16.45 0.12
N ALA A 88 9.96 -16.17 0.15
CA ALA A 88 10.99 -17.17 -0.08
C ALA A 88 11.30 -17.95 1.21
N VAL A 89 10.47 -18.94 1.53
CA VAL A 89 10.67 -19.84 2.68
C VAL A 89 11.40 -21.11 2.29
N ALA A 90 11.59 -21.36 0.97
CA ALA A 90 12.14 -22.58 0.40
C ALA A 90 13.67 -22.55 0.21
N THR A 91 14.22 -23.68 -0.28
CA THR A 91 15.62 -23.76 -0.70
C THR A 91 15.88 -22.94 -1.97
N PRO A 92 17.12 -22.53 -2.27
CA PRO A 92 17.45 -21.75 -3.47
C PRO A 92 16.87 -22.34 -4.76
N ASP A 93 16.94 -23.65 -4.95
CA ASP A 93 16.46 -24.34 -6.15
C ASP A 93 14.96 -24.12 -6.40
N ILE A 94 14.13 -24.09 -5.35
CA ILE A 94 12.69 -23.84 -5.45
C ILE A 94 12.41 -22.32 -5.64
N ILE A 95 13.29 -21.48 -5.12
CA ILE A 95 13.21 -20.03 -5.27
C ILE A 95 13.45 -19.65 -6.74
N GLU A 96 14.43 -20.25 -7.41
CA GLU A 96 14.74 -20.02 -8.82
C GLU A 96 13.54 -20.28 -9.75
N GLU A 97 12.80 -21.36 -9.50
CA GLU A 97 11.61 -21.71 -10.31
C GLU A 97 10.40 -20.79 -10.06
N SER A 98 10.41 -20.02 -8.97
CA SER A 98 9.24 -19.26 -8.51
C SER A 98 9.31 -17.76 -8.80
N ILE A 99 10.51 -17.20 -9.00
CA ILE A 99 10.74 -15.77 -9.18
C ILE A 99 10.66 -15.39 -10.67
N GLU A 100 9.87 -14.35 -10.93
CA GLU A 100 9.82 -13.69 -12.22
C GLU A 100 10.42 -12.28 -12.12
N THR A 101 10.82 -11.75 -13.28
CA THR A 101 11.40 -10.39 -13.32
C THR A 101 10.43 -9.35 -12.79
N GLY A 102 10.88 -8.54 -11.82
CA GLY A 102 10.09 -7.50 -11.20
C GLY A 102 9.42 -7.89 -9.89
N ASP A 103 9.43 -9.17 -9.51
CA ASP A 103 8.80 -9.65 -8.29
C ASP A 103 9.37 -9.02 -7.02
N ILE A 104 8.53 -8.94 -5.99
CA ILE A 104 8.95 -8.60 -4.62
C ILE A 104 9.18 -9.90 -3.86
N VAL A 105 10.39 -10.09 -3.37
CA VAL A 105 10.76 -11.30 -2.64
C VAL A 105 10.98 -10.99 -1.16
N ILE A 106 10.17 -11.60 -0.29
CA ILE A 106 10.27 -11.49 1.16
C ILE A 106 11.20 -12.61 1.65
N LEU A 107 12.30 -12.23 2.29
CA LEU A 107 13.32 -13.19 2.76
C LEU A 107 14.10 -12.67 3.97
N GLY A 108 14.89 -13.54 4.58
CA GLY A 108 15.73 -13.23 5.75
C GLY A 108 17.19 -13.01 5.39
N ASN A 109 18.08 -13.49 6.28
CA ASN A 109 19.52 -13.22 6.24
C ASN A 109 20.35 -14.20 5.38
N ARG A 110 19.72 -15.15 4.67
CA ARG A 110 20.46 -16.14 3.85
C ARG A 110 21.02 -15.45 2.61
N TYR A 111 22.36 -15.37 2.58
CA TYR A 111 23.09 -14.71 1.49
C TYR A 111 22.78 -15.30 0.12
N GLU A 112 22.78 -16.64 0.02
CA GLU A 112 22.51 -17.36 -1.23
C GLU A 112 21.11 -17.06 -1.78
N ALA A 113 20.12 -16.97 -0.91
CA ALA A 113 18.75 -16.62 -1.30
C ALA A 113 18.63 -15.17 -1.79
N GLN A 114 19.35 -14.24 -1.15
CA GLN A 114 19.42 -12.85 -1.60
C GLN A 114 20.09 -12.72 -2.95
N LEU A 115 21.22 -13.42 -3.15
CA LEU A 115 21.95 -13.45 -4.39
C LEU A 115 21.10 -14.01 -5.53
N CYS A 116 20.53 -15.19 -5.34
CA CYS A 116 19.66 -15.87 -6.29
C CYS A 116 18.49 -14.97 -6.73
N ALA A 117 17.78 -14.37 -5.78
CA ALA A 117 16.64 -13.51 -6.09
C ALA A 117 17.02 -12.29 -6.94
N ILE A 118 18.19 -11.68 -6.70
CA ILE A 118 18.68 -10.56 -7.51
C ILE A 118 19.04 -11.03 -8.93
N GLU A 119 19.74 -12.18 -9.06
CA GLU A 119 20.14 -12.75 -10.34
C GLU A 119 18.94 -13.19 -11.19
N MET A 120 17.85 -13.65 -10.55
CA MET A 120 16.58 -13.97 -11.22
C MET A 120 15.77 -12.72 -11.64
N GLY A 121 16.25 -11.52 -11.29
CA GLY A 121 15.64 -10.27 -11.73
C GLY A 121 14.54 -9.74 -10.82
N ALA A 122 14.54 -10.12 -9.55
CA ALA A 122 13.62 -9.52 -8.58
C ALA A 122 13.67 -7.99 -8.61
N GLY A 123 12.53 -7.34 -8.61
CA GLY A 123 12.41 -5.88 -8.56
C GLY A 123 12.66 -5.32 -7.16
N CYS A 124 12.36 -6.10 -6.13
CA CYS A 124 12.58 -5.71 -4.74
C CYS A 124 12.84 -6.92 -3.83
N LEU A 125 13.79 -6.76 -2.90
CA LEU A 125 13.95 -7.65 -1.75
C LEU A 125 13.46 -6.96 -0.48
N VAL A 126 12.61 -7.65 0.29
CA VAL A 126 12.25 -7.22 1.65
C VAL A 126 12.98 -8.11 2.64
N ILE A 127 14.01 -7.55 3.27
CA ILE A 127 14.84 -8.25 4.27
C ILE A 127 14.21 -8.09 5.65
N CYS A 128 13.76 -9.21 6.21
CA CYS A 128 13.04 -9.26 7.49
C CYS A 128 13.97 -9.14 8.69
N GLU A 129 13.38 -8.76 9.88
CA GLU A 129 14.04 -8.76 11.20
C GLU A 129 15.30 -7.89 11.27
N LYS A 130 15.40 -6.83 10.44
CA LYS A 130 16.60 -6.00 10.31
C LYS A 130 17.89 -6.80 10.06
N ALA A 131 17.75 -7.97 9.43
CA ALA A 131 18.90 -8.79 9.10
C ALA A 131 19.94 -7.99 8.30
N PRO A 132 21.23 -8.19 8.52
CA PRO A 132 22.27 -7.43 7.85
C PRO A 132 22.30 -7.74 6.36
N VAL A 133 22.41 -6.69 5.55
CA VAL A 133 22.63 -6.78 4.11
C VAL A 133 24.11 -6.51 3.84
N SER A 134 24.80 -7.44 3.19
CA SER A 134 26.21 -7.26 2.89
C SER A 134 26.41 -6.14 1.84
N ILE A 135 27.59 -5.52 1.85
CA ILE A 135 27.97 -4.50 0.85
C ILE A 135 27.92 -5.12 -0.55
N THR A 136 28.34 -6.37 -0.70
CA THR A 136 28.31 -7.10 -1.99
C THR A 136 26.87 -7.23 -2.52
N ILE A 137 25.92 -7.64 -1.69
CA ILE A 137 24.51 -7.74 -2.06
C ILE A 137 23.92 -6.37 -2.41
N SER A 138 24.19 -5.33 -1.61
CA SER A 138 23.71 -3.97 -1.91
C SER A 138 24.24 -3.45 -3.24
N ARG A 139 25.50 -3.73 -3.55
CA ARG A 139 26.13 -3.32 -4.80
C ARG A 139 25.53 -4.05 -5.99
N LEU A 140 25.41 -5.37 -5.91
CA LEU A 140 24.80 -6.19 -6.95
C LEU A 140 23.34 -5.76 -7.19
N ALA A 141 22.55 -5.56 -6.13
CA ALA A 141 21.18 -5.07 -6.25
C ALA A 141 21.10 -3.74 -7.00
N THR A 142 22.02 -2.82 -6.70
CA THR A 142 22.10 -1.52 -7.41
C THR A 142 22.45 -1.71 -8.90
N GLU A 143 23.38 -2.59 -9.22
CA GLU A 143 23.80 -2.90 -10.60
C GLU A 143 22.68 -3.57 -11.39
N CYS A 144 21.93 -4.47 -10.77
CA CYS A 144 20.79 -5.16 -11.37
C CYS A 144 19.46 -4.37 -11.31
N GLY A 145 19.46 -3.19 -10.67
CA GLY A 145 18.25 -2.36 -10.55
C GLY A 145 17.21 -2.90 -9.56
N CYS A 146 17.63 -3.74 -8.61
CA CYS A 146 16.79 -4.27 -7.55
C CYS A 146 16.77 -3.32 -6.34
N THR A 147 15.58 -3.03 -5.81
CA THR A 147 15.42 -2.28 -4.56
C THR A 147 15.56 -3.20 -3.35
N ILE A 148 16.24 -2.76 -2.30
CA ILE A 148 16.29 -3.50 -1.03
C ILE A 148 15.65 -2.67 0.08
N ILE A 149 14.67 -3.26 0.76
CA ILE A 149 13.98 -2.73 1.93
C ILE A 149 14.33 -3.60 3.14
N SER A 150 14.87 -3.01 4.20
CA SER A 150 15.09 -3.69 5.49
C SER A 150 13.93 -3.38 6.42
N SER A 151 13.18 -4.39 6.85
CA SER A 151 12.03 -4.29 7.75
C SER A 151 12.36 -4.83 9.15
N PRO A 152 11.81 -4.25 10.23
CA PRO A 152 11.95 -4.80 11.57
C PRO A 152 11.09 -6.04 11.82
N HIS A 153 10.11 -6.30 10.95
CA HIS A 153 9.13 -7.36 11.09
C HIS A 153 9.65 -8.71 10.57
N ASP A 154 9.09 -9.80 11.08
CA ASP A 154 9.25 -11.15 10.54
C ASP A 154 8.51 -11.33 9.20
N ALA A 155 8.82 -12.41 8.49
CA ALA A 155 8.30 -12.65 7.15
C ALA A 155 6.77 -12.79 7.10
N LEU A 156 6.15 -13.39 8.13
CA LEU A 156 4.69 -13.52 8.21
C LEU A 156 4.03 -12.14 8.40
N THR A 157 4.58 -11.33 9.26
CA THR A 157 4.10 -9.96 9.48
C THR A 157 4.28 -9.11 8.24
N VAL A 158 5.44 -9.19 7.57
CA VAL A 158 5.69 -8.50 6.30
C VAL A 158 4.69 -8.91 5.24
N SER A 159 4.45 -10.20 5.04
CA SER A 159 3.51 -10.71 4.03
C SER A 159 2.07 -10.25 4.25
N ARG A 160 1.68 -9.99 5.50
CA ARG A 160 0.36 -9.45 5.86
C ARG A 160 0.27 -7.95 5.72
N LEU A 161 1.34 -7.23 6.08
CA LEU A 161 1.34 -5.76 6.08
C LEU A 161 1.59 -5.15 4.70
N ILE A 162 2.33 -5.85 3.82
CA ILE A 162 2.79 -5.27 2.56
C ILE A 162 1.64 -4.76 1.69
N PHE A 163 0.51 -5.47 1.67
CA PHE A 163 -0.68 -5.05 0.92
C PHE A 163 -1.38 -3.82 1.50
N GLN A 164 -1.09 -3.44 2.76
CA GLN A 164 -1.57 -2.17 3.34
C GLN A 164 -0.84 -0.94 2.77
N SER A 165 0.20 -1.14 1.98
CA SER A 165 0.89 -0.06 1.26
C SER A 165 0.14 0.43 0.03
N VAL A 166 -0.88 -0.30 -0.44
CA VAL A 166 -1.74 0.08 -1.56
C VAL A 166 -2.29 1.48 -1.34
N PRO A 167 -2.19 2.38 -2.35
CA PRO A 167 -2.75 3.72 -2.27
C PRO A 167 -4.28 3.68 -2.17
N ILE A 168 -4.86 4.49 -1.29
CA ILE A 168 -6.31 4.54 -1.09
C ILE A 168 -7.08 4.95 -2.34
N GLY A 169 -6.46 5.65 -3.26
CA GLY A 169 -7.03 5.98 -4.56
C GLY A 169 -7.44 4.77 -5.40
N HIS A 170 -6.86 3.58 -5.12
CA HIS A 170 -7.22 2.32 -5.78
C HIS A 170 -8.52 1.69 -5.20
N VAL A 171 -8.74 1.83 -3.90
CA VAL A 171 -9.84 1.17 -3.17
C VAL A 171 -10.99 2.09 -2.77
N MET A 172 -10.83 3.42 -2.86
CA MET A 172 -11.85 4.39 -2.47
C MET A 172 -13.06 4.37 -3.42
N LYS A 173 -14.22 4.76 -2.90
CA LYS A 173 -15.40 5.05 -3.73
C LYS A 173 -15.24 6.40 -4.40
N LYS A 174 -15.45 6.42 -5.73
CA LYS A 174 -15.38 7.63 -6.59
C LYS A 174 -16.76 8.05 -7.11
N ASP A 175 -17.61 7.06 -7.35
CA ASP A 175 -18.90 7.27 -7.99
C ASP A 175 -20.02 7.39 -6.97
N SER A 176 -21.07 8.15 -7.33
CA SER A 176 -22.30 8.31 -6.54
C SER A 176 -22.07 8.80 -5.10
N LEU A 177 -21.06 9.67 -4.92
CA LEU A 177 -20.79 10.26 -3.62
C LEU A 177 -21.96 11.13 -3.17
N VAL A 178 -22.47 10.86 -1.98
CA VAL A 178 -23.46 11.72 -1.32
C VAL A 178 -22.69 12.86 -0.63
N THR A 179 -22.98 14.09 -1.04
CA THR A 179 -22.38 15.30 -0.46
C THR A 179 -23.47 16.32 -0.18
N PHE A 180 -23.23 17.20 0.78
CA PHE A 180 -24.08 18.34 1.08
C PHE A 180 -23.27 19.63 1.01
N ARG A 181 -23.99 20.75 0.97
CA ARG A 181 -23.42 22.08 1.06
C ARG A 181 -23.64 22.65 2.46
N LEU A 182 -22.87 23.66 2.82
CA LEU A 182 -23.00 24.35 4.10
C LEU A 182 -24.37 25.04 4.30
N ASP A 183 -25.06 25.34 3.23
CA ASP A 183 -26.38 26.00 3.20
C ASP A 183 -27.56 25.04 3.04
N ASP A 184 -27.31 23.71 2.99
CA ASP A 184 -28.37 22.69 2.93
C ASP A 184 -29.10 22.58 4.29
N PHE A 185 -30.38 22.24 4.24
CA PHE A 185 -31.20 22.10 5.45
C PHE A 185 -30.85 20.81 6.20
N VAL A 186 -30.69 20.94 7.52
CA VAL A 186 -30.33 19.83 8.43
C VAL A 186 -31.33 18.68 8.34
N ASP A 187 -32.62 18.95 8.14
CA ASP A 187 -33.65 17.92 8.05
C ASP A 187 -33.53 17.07 6.76
N ASP A 188 -33.09 17.67 5.66
CA ASP A 188 -32.83 16.94 4.41
C ASP A 188 -31.58 16.08 4.55
N ILE A 189 -30.54 16.60 5.21
CA ILE A 189 -29.33 15.82 5.54
C ILE A 189 -29.70 14.59 6.37
N ARG A 190 -30.51 14.77 7.43
CA ARG A 190 -30.97 13.67 8.30
C ARG A 190 -31.75 12.59 7.54
N LYS A 191 -32.64 13.00 6.64
CA LYS A 191 -33.41 12.05 5.81
C LYS A 191 -32.48 11.19 4.94
N VAL A 192 -31.57 11.83 4.22
CA VAL A 192 -30.63 11.13 3.34
C VAL A 192 -29.69 10.23 4.15
N MET A 193 -29.21 10.68 5.31
CA MET A 193 -28.39 9.84 6.21
C MET A 193 -29.16 8.59 6.66
N ALA A 194 -30.43 8.73 6.99
CA ALA A 194 -31.28 7.60 7.41
C ALA A 194 -31.56 6.65 6.25
N GLU A 195 -31.94 7.15 5.08
CA GLU A 195 -32.25 6.36 3.88
C GLU A 195 -31.03 5.61 3.35
N LYS A 196 -29.89 6.28 3.27
CA LYS A 196 -28.63 5.71 2.76
C LYS A 196 -27.80 4.99 3.82
N ARG A 197 -28.22 5.03 5.08
CA ARG A 197 -27.51 4.47 6.25
C ARG A 197 -26.06 5.00 6.36
N HIS A 198 -25.83 6.22 5.95
CA HIS A 198 -24.54 6.90 6.12
C HIS A 198 -24.44 7.53 7.50
N ARG A 199 -23.31 7.33 8.17
CA ARG A 199 -23.02 7.97 9.48
C ARG A 199 -22.28 9.28 9.33
N GLU A 200 -21.56 9.44 8.25
CA GLU A 200 -20.70 10.58 7.92
C GLU A 200 -20.89 10.93 6.45
N ILE A 201 -21.06 12.21 6.16
CA ILE A 201 -21.23 12.71 4.79
C ILE A 201 -20.35 13.95 4.62
N PRO A 202 -19.55 14.05 3.55
CA PRO A 202 -18.75 15.23 3.26
C PRO A 202 -19.63 16.46 3.00
N ILE A 203 -19.26 17.59 3.61
CA ILE A 203 -19.90 18.88 3.36
C ILE A 203 -18.94 19.74 2.51
N LEU A 204 -19.45 20.31 1.44
CA LEU A 204 -18.69 21.14 0.52
C LEU A 204 -19.05 22.61 0.65
N ASP A 205 -18.09 23.49 0.38
CA ASP A 205 -18.34 24.91 0.29
C ASP A 205 -19.12 25.27 -1.01
N LYS A 206 -19.48 26.55 -1.17
CA LYS A 206 -20.17 27.06 -2.37
C LYS A 206 -19.38 26.91 -3.68
N HIS A 207 -18.09 26.65 -3.59
CA HIS A 207 -17.19 26.43 -4.73
C HIS A 207 -16.93 24.94 -5.00
N GLY A 208 -17.60 24.04 -4.24
CA GLY A 208 -17.42 22.59 -4.35
C GLY A 208 -16.10 22.10 -3.75
N ASN A 209 -15.49 22.87 -2.84
CA ASN A 209 -14.30 22.42 -2.11
C ASN A 209 -14.70 21.75 -0.79
N TYR A 210 -13.87 20.80 -0.35
CA TYR A 210 -13.99 20.15 0.95
C TYR A 210 -13.20 20.94 2.01
#